data_42b98485e461366cca3dfe92f3b1fe18
#
_entry.id   42b98485e461366cca3dfe92f3b1fe18
#
_cell.length_a   1.000
_cell.length_b   1.000
_cell.length_c   1.000
_cell.angle_alpha   90.00
_cell.angle_beta   90.00
_cell.angle_gamma   90.00
#
_symmetry.space_group_name_H-M   'P 1'
#
loop_
_entity.id
_entity.type
_entity.pdbx_description
1 polymer ?
#
loop_
_entity_poly.entity_id
_entity_poly.type
_entity_poly.pdbx_seq_one_letter_code
_entity_poly.pdbx_strand_id
1 'polypeptide(L)'
;TLAEGATHVDTCDGKRKIAFTLAEVLITLGVIGVVASLTLPSIVHNVQKVILKDQFKRAYSNFYNAIKYTQAQNGAPYACFYWTKNPYGDYICTKENKYGTCEKWALKDGTPLPNDYNGKFSDCKKFTEDMIKALNTVKFCETKPLENGCITDNYRGIDKVLEEKNPNKKQDPDQMYSDKQIKEKYPTFITADGVLYSRYAAMDGSPYFMMDVNGHKGPNKWGYDIFWFMLRGDEVNGITKISPASWAIEKGGTTMNAILSGK
;
A
#
# COMPACT_ATOMS: atom_id res chain seq x y z
N THR A 1 62.90 -72.84 -27.95
CA THR A 1 63.44 -71.64 -28.54
C THR A 1 62.55 -70.46 -28.31
N LEU A 2 63.00 -69.63 -27.38
CA LEU A 2 62.86 -68.18 -27.31
C LEU A 2 61.54 -67.52 -27.74
N ALA A 3 60.76 -66.96 -26.77
CA ALA A 3 59.83 -65.90 -26.94
C ALA A 3 60.19 -64.76 -25.96
N GLU A 4 60.63 -63.64 -26.55
CA GLU A 4 60.79 -62.38 -25.85
C GLU A 4 59.45 -61.75 -25.56
N GLY A 5 59.22 -61.48 -24.30
CA GLY A 5 58.08 -60.72 -23.86
C GLY A 5 58.41 -59.23 -23.80
N ALA A 6 57.75 -58.46 -24.58
CA ALA A 6 57.75 -56.99 -24.48
C ALA A 6 56.91 -56.52 -23.30
N THR A 7 57.61 -55.94 -22.34
CA THR A 7 56.91 -55.20 -21.23
C THR A 7 56.45 -53.83 -21.73
N HIS A 8 55.20 -53.69 -21.88
CA HIS A 8 54.56 -52.37 -22.08
C HIS A 8 54.40 -51.72 -20.71
N VAL A 9 55.21 -50.70 -20.44
CA VAL A 9 55.04 -49.84 -19.26
C VAL A 9 53.95 -48.79 -19.61
N ASP A 10 52.77 -49.06 -19.23
CA ASP A 10 51.74 -48.00 -19.22
C ASP A 10 52.07 -46.99 -18.13
N THR A 11 52.55 -45.82 -18.55
CA THR A 11 52.65 -44.64 -17.70
C THR A 11 51.26 -44.15 -17.41
N CYS A 12 50.67 -44.60 -16.32
CA CYS A 12 49.44 -43.99 -15.75
C CYS A 12 49.74 -42.56 -15.37
N ASP A 13 49.28 -41.63 -16.23
CA ASP A 13 49.23 -40.22 -15.93
C ASP A 13 48.30 -40.02 -14.72
N GLY A 14 48.90 -39.90 -13.54
CA GLY A 14 48.25 -39.86 -12.24
C GLY A 14 47.48 -38.56 -12.01
N LYS A 15 46.40 -38.32 -12.74
CA LYS A 15 45.41 -37.35 -12.31
C LYS A 15 44.78 -37.83 -11.00
N ARG A 16 45.31 -37.34 -9.87
CA ARG A 16 44.71 -37.55 -8.54
C ARG A 16 43.27 -37.03 -8.62
N LYS A 17 42.33 -37.93 -8.74
CA LYS A 17 40.93 -37.61 -8.53
C LYS A 17 40.79 -37.26 -7.07
N ILE A 18 40.66 -35.98 -6.77
CA ILE A 18 40.34 -35.50 -5.43
C ILE A 18 38.91 -35.98 -5.14
N ALA A 19 38.79 -37.06 -4.41
CA ALA A 19 37.49 -37.54 -3.91
C ALA A 19 37.26 -36.94 -2.54
N PHE A 20 36.16 -36.23 -2.38
CA PHE A 20 35.74 -35.73 -1.08
C PHE A 20 35.29 -36.87 -0.17
N THR A 21 35.66 -36.79 1.10
CA THR A 21 35.15 -37.72 2.11
C THR A 21 33.71 -37.42 2.46
N LEU A 22 32.95 -38.44 2.85
CA LEU A 22 31.57 -38.26 3.30
C LEU A 22 31.45 -37.23 4.45
N ALA A 23 32.47 -37.25 5.35
CA ALA A 23 32.51 -36.31 6.48
C ALA A 23 32.69 -34.84 6.02
N GLU A 24 33.56 -34.58 5.05
CA GLU A 24 33.76 -33.21 4.49
C GLU A 24 32.49 -32.70 3.83
N VAL A 25 31.80 -33.55 3.07
CA VAL A 25 30.52 -33.17 2.46
C VAL A 25 29.45 -32.89 3.51
N LEU A 26 29.33 -33.70 4.55
CA LEU A 26 28.37 -33.49 5.63
C LEU A 26 28.65 -32.23 6.44
N ILE A 27 29.94 -31.95 6.76
CA ILE A 27 30.32 -30.75 7.48
C ILE A 27 30.05 -29.50 6.62
N THR A 28 30.41 -29.51 5.34
CA THR A 28 30.17 -28.35 4.45
C THR A 28 28.69 -28.08 4.25
N LEU A 29 27.86 -29.11 4.04
CA LEU A 29 26.39 -28.94 3.94
C LEU A 29 25.81 -28.44 5.25
N GLY A 30 26.30 -28.92 6.39
CA GLY A 30 25.88 -28.44 7.71
C GLY A 30 26.17 -26.94 7.91
N VAL A 31 27.38 -26.51 7.58
CA VAL A 31 27.80 -25.09 7.68
C VAL A 31 26.97 -24.22 6.71
N ILE A 32 26.82 -24.63 5.46
CA ILE A 32 26.04 -23.92 4.45
C ILE A 32 24.56 -23.81 4.93
N GLY A 33 23.99 -24.89 5.44
CA GLY A 33 22.64 -24.90 5.97
C GLY A 33 22.41 -23.90 7.11
N VAL A 34 23.34 -23.83 8.07
CA VAL A 34 23.26 -22.87 9.18
C VAL A 34 23.42 -21.43 8.67
N VAL A 35 24.40 -21.15 7.83
CA VAL A 35 24.62 -19.82 7.27
C VAL A 35 23.40 -19.37 6.45
N ALA A 36 22.88 -20.25 5.58
CA ALA A 36 21.70 -19.95 4.77
C ALA A 36 20.47 -19.67 5.64
N SER A 37 20.23 -20.47 6.68
CA SER A 37 19.08 -20.27 7.59
C SER A 37 19.09 -18.93 8.32
N LEU A 38 20.26 -18.38 8.61
CA LEU A 38 20.43 -17.08 9.27
C LEU A 38 20.37 -15.90 8.29
N THR A 39 20.81 -16.08 7.04
CA THR A 39 20.94 -14.97 6.07
C THR A 39 19.75 -14.83 5.14
N LEU A 40 19.13 -15.94 4.69
CA LEU A 40 18.01 -15.90 3.73
C LEU A 40 16.83 -15.05 4.18
N PRO A 41 16.32 -15.11 5.43
CA PRO A 41 15.19 -14.30 5.86
C PRO A 41 15.47 -12.80 5.73
N SER A 42 16.69 -12.35 6.06
CA SER A 42 17.08 -10.94 5.95
C SER A 42 17.14 -10.46 4.50
N ILE A 43 17.72 -11.29 3.62
CA ILE A 43 17.83 -10.98 2.18
C ILE A 43 16.45 -10.90 1.56
N VAL A 44 15.59 -11.90 1.78
CA VAL A 44 14.21 -11.94 1.25
C VAL A 44 13.41 -10.71 1.71
N HIS A 45 13.50 -10.35 2.99
CA HIS A 45 12.82 -9.17 3.53
C HIS A 45 13.28 -7.86 2.86
N ASN A 46 14.57 -7.68 2.65
CA ASN A 46 15.12 -6.50 1.98
C ASN A 46 14.71 -6.42 0.51
N VAL A 47 14.75 -7.53 -0.20
CA VAL A 47 14.31 -7.62 -1.60
C VAL A 47 12.81 -7.30 -1.72
N GLN A 48 11.98 -7.86 -0.85
CA GLN A 48 10.55 -7.55 -0.81
C GLN A 48 10.28 -6.06 -0.59
N LYS A 49 11.00 -5.40 0.32
CA LYS A 49 10.87 -3.95 0.52
C LYS A 49 11.19 -3.14 -0.73
N VAL A 50 12.23 -3.50 -1.46
CA VAL A 50 12.59 -2.82 -2.72
C VAL A 50 11.49 -3.02 -3.76
N ILE A 51 11.00 -4.25 -3.93
CA ILE A 51 9.92 -4.58 -4.85
C ILE A 51 8.65 -3.76 -4.53
N LEU A 52 8.24 -3.73 -3.26
CA LEU A 52 7.05 -2.98 -2.83
C LEU A 52 7.19 -1.47 -3.06
N LYS A 53 8.38 -0.89 -2.83
CA LYS A 53 8.66 0.51 -3.13
C LYS A 53 8.53 0.81 -4.64
N ASP A 54 8.99 -0.08 -5.50
CA ASP A 54 8.91 0.11 -6.95
C ASP A 54 7.47 -0.10 -7.45
N GLN A 55 6.73 -1.05 -6.88
CA GLN A 55 5.30 -1.22 -7.14
C GLN A 55 4.52 0.03 -6.70
N PHE A 56 4.83 0.58 -5.53
CA PHE A 56 4.24 1.84 -5.08
C PHE A 56 4.47 2.99 -6.06
N LYS A 57 5.71 3.20 -6.51
CA LYS A 57 6.02 4.28 -7.46
C LYS A 57 5.23 4.15 -8.76
N ARG A 58 5.09 2.91 -9.28
CA ARG A 58 4.28 2.64 -10.47
C ARG A 58 2.80 2.90 -10.22
N ALA A 59 2.23 2.35 -9.16
CA ALA A 59 0.82 2.54 -8.81
C ALA A 59 0.48 4.02 -8.57
N TYR A 60 1.36 4.75 -7.86
CA TYR A 60 1.24 6.19 -7.66
C TYR A 60 1.26 6.98 -8.97
N SER A 61 2.21 6.67 -9.85
CA SER A 61 2.33 7.32 -11.17
C SER A 61 1.10 7.03 -12.04
N ASN A 62 0.63 5.78 -12.06
CA ASN A 62 -0.56 5.39 -12.81
C ASN A 62 -1.80 6.13 -12.29
N PHE A 63 -1.98 6.19 -10.98
CA PHE A 63 -3.10 6.91 -10.37
C PHE A 63 -3.05 8.41 -10.67
N TYR A 64 -1.87 9.04 -10.54
CA TYR A 64 -1.68 10.45 -10.86
C TYR A 64 -1.95 10.76 -12.34
N ASN A 65 -1.47 9.91 -13.24
CA ASN A 65 -1.72 10.05 -14.68
C ASN A 65 -3.21 9.84 -15.01
N ALA A 66 -3.88 8.90 -14.33
CA ALA A 66 -5.33 8.71 -14.48
C ALA A 66 -6.11 9.97 -14.04
N ILE A 67 -5.71 10.63 -12.94
CA ILE A 67 -6.31 11.94 -12.55
C ILE A 67 -6.18 12.95 -13.68
N LYS A 68 -4.99 13.11 -14.25
CA LYS A 68 -4.75 14.06 -15.34
C LYS A 68 -5.56 13.73 -16.58
N TYR A 69 -5.59 12.46 -16.95
CA TYR A 69 -6.37 11.97 -18.07
C TYR A 69 -7.87 12.22 -17.90
N THR A 70 -8.44 11.84 -16.74
CA THR A 70 -9.87 12.01 -16.48
C THR A 70 -10.28 13.48 -16.45
N GLN A 71 -9.47 14.36 -15.86
CA GLN A 71 -9.72 15.81 -15.88
C GLN A 71 -9.71 16.37 -17.32
N ALA A 72 -8.76 15.92 -18.14
CA ALA A 72 -8.69 16.34 -19.54
C ALA A 72 -9.89 15.83 -20.35
N GLN A 73 -10.33 14.59 -20.13
CA GLN A 73 -11.51 14.01 -20.79
C GLN A 73 -12.83 14.66 -20.33
N ASN A 74 -12.91 15.05 -19.07
CA ASN A 74 -14.08 15.73 -18.52
C ASN A 74 -14.29 17.14 -19.10
N GLY A 75 -13.26 17.73 -19.69
CA GLY A 75 -13.28 19.10 -20.24
C GLY A 75 -13.36 20.20 -19.17
N ALA A 76 -13.43 19.84 -17.89
CA ALA A 76 -13.44 20.75 -16.75
C ALA A 76 -12.80 20.08 -15.52
N PRO A 77 -12.21 20.87 -14.61
CA PRO A 77 -11.70 20.37 -13.36
C PRO A 77 -12.79 19.70 -12.51
N TYR A 78 -12.46 18.59 -11.80
CA TYR A 78 -13.40 17.98 -10.86
C TYR A 78 -13.44 18.76 -9.54
N ALA A 79 -14.62 19.00 -9.04
CA ALA A 79 -14.86 19.45 -7.68
C ALA A 79 -14.86 18.25 -6.69
N CYS A 80 -13.74 17.51 -6.66
CA CYS A 80 -13.53 16.36 -5.79
C CYS A 80 -12.13 16.43 -5.15
N PHE A 81 -11.97 17.39 -4.23
CA PHE A 81 -10.69 17.63 -3.57
C PHE A 81 -10.88 18.27 -2.20
N TYR A 82 -9.90 18.07 -1.31
CA TYR A 82 -9.66 18.93 -0.17
C TYR A 82 -8.91 20.17 -0.59
N TRP A 83 -9.15 21.30 0.07
CA TRP A 83 -8.40 22.53 -0.21
C TRP A 83 -6.89 22.32 -0.07
N THR A 84 -6.13 22.75 -1.05
CA THR A 84 -4.67 22.87 -0.93
C THR A 84 -4.31 23.95 0.10
N LYS A 85 -5.08 25.05 0.10
CA LYS A 85 -5.06 26.11 1.10
C LYS A 85 -6.51 26.37 1.51
N ASN A 86 -6.82 26.10 2.79
CA ASN A 86 -8.17 26.30 3.29
C ASN A 86 -8.54 27.78 3.29
N PRO A 87 -9.60 28.21 2.58
CA PRO A 87 -10.01 29.61 2.52
C PRO A 87 -10.69 30.10 3.83
N TYR A 88 -11.14 29.19 4.67
CA TYR A 88 -11.86 29.51 5.90
C TYR A 88 -10.99 29.55 7.15
N GLY A 89 -9.69 29.24 7.04
CA GLY A 89 -8.75 29.23 8.16
C GLY A 89 -8.81 27.97 9.02
N ASP A 90 -8.45 28.12 10.31
CA ASP A 90 -8.37 27.02 11.24
C ASP A 90 -9.74 26.69 11.85
N TYR A 91 -9.93 25.46 12.22
CA TYR A 91 -11.13 24.95 12.91
C TYR A 91 -10.75 24.15 14.15
N ILE A 92 -11.69 24.05 15.08
CA ILE A 92 -11.52 23.37 16.36
C ILE A 92 -12.60 22.31 16.54
N CYS A 93 -12.28 21.27 17.28
CA CYS A 93 -13.27 20.30 17.73
C CYS A 93 -14.07 20.88 18.90
N THR A 94 -15.40 20.88 18.78
CA THR A 94 -16.31 21.37 19.82
C THR A 94 -17.00 20.24 20.57
N LYS A 95 -17.01 19.01 20.03
CA LYS A 95 -17.56 17.83 20.68
C LYS A 95 -16.82 16.59 20.23
N GLU A 96 -16.32 15.82 21.19
CA GLU A 96 -15.72 14.50 20.96
C GLU A 96 -16.67 13.38 21.40
N ASN A 97 -16.53 12.21 20.76
CA ASN A 97 -17.19 10.99 21.20
C ASN A 97 -16.35 10.32 22.32
N LYS A 98 -16.87 9.19 22.85
CA LYS A 98 -16.21 8.41 23.92
C LYS A 98 -14.82 7.86 23.56
N TYR A 99 -14.43 7.87 22.30
CA TYR A 99 -13.10 7.44 21.82
C TYR A 99 -12.13 8.61 21.61
N GLY A 100 -12.58 9.86 21.79
CA GLY A 100 -11.82 11.06 21.51
C GLY A 100 -11.81 11.43 20.02
N THR A 101 -12.73 10.86 19.22
CA THR A 101 -12.94 11.26 17.83
C THR A 101 -13.89 12.44 17.79
N CYS A 102 -13.54 13.48 17.03
CA CYS A 102 -14.36 14.67 16.94
C CYS A 102 -15.63 14.43 16.14
N GLU A 103 -16.79 14.75 16.76
CA GLU A 103 -18.11 14.66 16.16
C GLU A 103 -18.63 16.00 15.64
N LYS A 104 -18.21 17.11 16.25
CA LYS A 104 -18.61 18.45 15.85
C LYS A 104 -17.43 19.40 15.76
N TRP A 105 -17.44 20.18 14.71
CA TRP A 105 -16.38 21.13 14.41
C TRP A 105 -16.94 22.53 14.28
N ALA A 106 -16.16 23.55 14.60
CA ALA A 106 -16.45 24.96 14.37
C ALA A 106 -15.19 25.70 13.91
N LEU A 107 -15.33 26.86 13.31
CA LEU A 107 -14.22 27.76 13.09
C LEU A 107 -13.65 28.22 14.44
N LYS A 108 -12.42 28.76 14.41
CA LYS A 108 -11.70 29.15 15.62
C LYS A 108 -12.41 30.23 16.45
N ASP A 109 -13.26 31.03 15.81
CA ASP A 109 -14.11 32.05 16.42
C ASP A 109 -15.45 31.51 16.96
N GLY A 110 -15.69 30.20 16.81
CA GLY A 110 -16.91 29.51 17.25
C GLY A 110 -18.05 29.52 16.24
N THR A 111 -17.88 30.13 15.06
CA THR A 111 -18.91 30.06 14.02
C THR A 111 -19.03 28.66 13.42
N PRO A 112 -20.24 28.23 12.98
CA PRO A 112 -20.42 26.95 12.31
C PRO A 112 -19.58 26.86 11.05
N LEU A 113 -19.05 25.64 10.77
CA LEU A 113 -18.29 25.40 9.55
C LEU A 113 -19.20 25.54 8.32
N PRO A 114 -18.71 26.21 7.25
CA PRO A 114 -19.37 26.16 5.94
C PRO A 114 -19.41 24.71 5.41
N ASN A 115 -20.40 24.41 4.57
CA ASN A 115 -20.56 23.05 4.02
C ASN A 115 -19.31 22.54 3.25
N ASP A 116 -18.55 23.47 2.67
CA ASP A 116 -17.36 23.19 1.89
C ASP A 116 -16.05 23.56 2.61
N TYR A 117 -16.09 23.68 3.94
CA TYR A 117 -14.91 24.10 4.72
C TYR A 117 -13.67 23.26 4.49
N ASN A 118 -13.82 21.97 4.18
CA ASN A 118 -12.74 21.04 3.90
C ASN A 118 -12.30 21.03 2.43
N GLY A 119 -13.24 21.30 1.52
CA GLY A 119 -13.03 21.15 0.08
C GLY A 119 -14.34 21.06 -0.70
N LYS A 120 -14.23 20.72 -1.97
CA LYS A 120 -15.38 20.50 -2.86
C LYS A 120 -15.55 19.01 -3.12
N PHE A 121 -16.76 18.49 -2.95
CA PHE A 121 -17.05 17.06 -3.07
C PHE A 121 -18.21 16.74 -4.01
N SER A 122 -18.74 17.73 -4.74
CA SER A 122 -19.93 17.57 -5.60
C SER A 122 -19.70 16.59 -6.75
N ASP A 123 -18.48 16.48 -7.27
CA ASP A 123 -18.19 15.64 -8.44
C ASP A 123 -17.49 14.33 -8.08
N CYS A 124 -17.38 13.98 -6.79
CA CYS A 124 -16.60 12.83 -6.36
C CYS A 124 -17.14 11.50 -6.90
N LYS A 125 -18.44 11.36 -7.08
CA LYS A 125 -19.05 10.19 -7.70
C LYS A 125 -18.56 10.04 -9.14
N LYS A 126 -18.78 11.06 -9.96
CA LYS A 126 -18.38 11.07 -11.37
C LYS A 126 -16.87 10.85 -11.52
N PHE A 127 -16.06 11.56 -10.72
CA PHE A 127 -14.60 11.38 -10.70
C PHE A 127 -14.23 9.93 -10.43
N THR A 128 -14.84 9.27 -9.44
CA THR A 128 -14.54 7.88 -9.12
C THR A 128 -14.92 6.93 -10.26
N GLU A 129 -16.08 7.12 -10.88
CA GLU A 129 -16.52 6.33 -12.04
C GLU A 129 -15.54 6.47 -13.22
N ASP A 130 -15.06 7.68 -13.49
CA ASP A 130 -14.10 7.94 -14.56
C ASP A 130 -12.71 7.38 -14.22
N MET A 131 -12.28 7.43 -12.95
CA MET A 131 -11.05 6.79 -12.48
C MET A 131 -11.10 5.26 -12.59
N ILE A 132 -12.22 4.63 -12.25
CA ILE A 132 -12.45 3.19 -12.41
C ILE A 132 -12.23 2.77 -13.87
N LYS A 133 -12.71 3.57 -14.84
CA LYS A 133 -12.50 3.32 -16.28
C LYS A 133 -11.05 3.56 -16.69
N ALA A 134 -10.46 4.71 -16.28
CA ALA A 134 -9.12 5.11 -16.67
C ALA A 134 -8.02 4.18 -16.13
N LEU A 135 -8.26 3.55 -14.99
CA LEU A 135 -7.34 2.60 -14.35
C LEU A 135 -7.51 1.13 -14.80
N ASN A 136 -8.29 0.88 -15.86
CA ASN A 136 -8.54 -0.47 -16.34
C ASN A 136 -8.97 -1.44 -15.22
N THR A 137 -10.02 -1.06 -14.51
CA THR A 137 -10.55 -1.86 -13.41
C THR A 137 -11.15 -3.17 -13.92
N VAL A 138 -10.73 -4.29 -13.34
CA VAL A 138 -11.24 -5.64 -13.67
C VAL A 138 -12.26 -6.15 -12.66
N LYS A 139 -12.29 -5.57 -11.45
CA LYS A 139 -13.26 -5.92 -10.41
C LYS A 139 -13.63 -4.68 -9.60
N PHE A 140 -14.93 -4.52 -9.33
CA PHE A 140 -15.47 -3.44 -8.50
C PHE A 140 -16.47 -3.98 -7.49
N CYS A 141 -16.31 -3.61 -6.23
CA CYS A 141 -17.21 -3.88 -5.13
C CYS A 141 -17.69 -2.54 -4.57
N GLU A 142 -18.93 -2.18 -4.79
CA GLU A 142 -19.49 -0.92 -4.30
C GLU A 142 -19.61 -0.90 -2.78
N THR A 143 -19.95 -2.05 -2.19
CA THR A 143 -20.03 -2.27 -0.74
C THR A 143 -19.55 -3.68 -0.42
N LYS A 144 -19.34 -3.98 0.87
CA LYS A 144 -18.96 -5.30 1.40
C LYS A 144 -17.76 -5.91 0.64
N PRO A 145 -16.65 -5.20 0.50
CA PRO A 145 -15.53 -5.65 -0.33
C PRO A 145 -14.93 -6.99 0.12
N LEU A 146 -15.02 -7.34 1.40
CA LEU A 146 -14.61 -8.66 1.89
C LEU A 146 -15.56 -9.76 1.39
N GLU A 147 -16.85 -9.61 1.59
CA GLU A 147 -17.87 -10.57 1.17
C GLU A 147 -17.87 -10.77 -0.36
N ASN A 148 -17.69 -9.68 -1.09
CA ASN A 148 -17.63 -9.67 -2.55
C ASN A 148 -16.23 -10.02 -3.11
N GLY A 149 -15.26 -10.34 -2.27
CA GLY A 149 -13.93 -10.80 -2.64
C GLY A 149 -13.06 -9.74 -3.32
N CYS A 150 -13.25 -8.45 -3.04
CA CYS A 150 -12.32 -7.40 -3.42
C CYS A 150 -11.13 -7.30 -2.47
N ILE A 151 -11.30 -7.68 -1.21
CA ILE A 151 -10.22 -7.80 -0.22
C ILE A 151 -10.28 -9.17 0.45
N THR A 152 -9.25 -9.51 1.20
CA THR A 152 -9.15 -10.74 2.00
C THR A 152 -9.23 -10.44 3.50
N ASP A 153 -9.44 -11.45 4.33
CA ASP A 153 -9.48 -11.33 5.79
C ASP A 153 -8.19 -10.76 6.40
N ASN A 154 -7.07 -10.87 5.70
CA ASN A 154 -5.76 -10.40 6.16
C ASN A 154 -5.66 -8.87 6.21
N TYR A 155 -6.61 -8.14 5.61
CA TYR A 155 -6.64 -6.69 5.72
C TYR A 155 -6.98 -6.29 7.15
N ARG A 156 -6.16 -5.41 7.70
CA ARG A 156 -6.34 -4.83 9.03
C ARG A 156 -6.64 -3.35 8.91
N GLY A 157 -7.70 -2.92 9.58
CA GLY A 157 -8.02 -1.50 9.67
C GLY A 157 -7.00 -0.70 10.50
N ILE A 158 -7.01 0.59 10.32
CA ILE A 158 -6.17 1.53 11.07
C ILE A 158 -6.42 1.44 12.57
N ASP A 159 -7.66 1.18 12.99
CA ASP A 159 -8.04 0.97 14.39
C ASP A 159 -7.24 -0.18 15.02
N LYS A 160 -7.06 -1.30 14.31
CA LYS A 160 -6.28 -2.45 14.81
C LYS A 160 -4.80 -2.12 14.94
N VAL A 161 -4.25 -1.37 13.99
CA VAL A 161 -2.86 -0.92 14.05
C VAL A 161 -2.61 0.05 15.21
N LEU A 162 -3.55 0.94 15.48
CA LEU A 162 -3.45 1.90 16.58
C LEU A 162 -3.68 1.24 17.94
N GLU A 163 -4.59 0.27 18.05
CA GLU A 163 -4.80 -0.54 19.26
C GLU A 163 -3.56 -1.39 19.61
N GLU A 164 -2.89 -1.95 18.59
CA GLU A 164 -1.63 -2.68 18.80
C GLU A 164 -0.52 -1.78 19.33
N LYS A 165 -0.43 -0.52 18.87
CA LYS A 165 0.51 0.47 19.37
C LYS A 165 0.20 0.96 20.78
N ASN A 166 -1.08 1.01 21.13
CA ASN A 166 -1.55 1.42 22.45
C ASN A 166 -2.75 0.54 22.89
N PRO A 167 -2.49 -0.63 23.47
CA PRO A 167 -3.54 -1.60 23.85
C PRO A 167 -4.58 -1.06 24.84
N ASN A 168 -4.21 -0.04 25.61
CA ASN A 168 -5.10 0.57 26.61
C ASN A 168 -6.09 1.57 26.01
N LYS A 169 -5.89 1.96 24.73
CA LYS A 169 -6.78 2.91 24.03
C LYS A 169 -7.57 2.22 22.93
N LYS A 170 -8.84 1.93 23.22
CA LYS A 170 -9.76 1.43 22.19
C LYS A 170 -10.00 2.51 21.14
N GLN A 171 -10.04 2.07 19.88
CA GLN A 171 -10.30 2.94 18.73
C GLN A 171 -11.78 2.89 18.34
N ASP A 172 -12.23 3.95 17.69
CA ASP A 172 -13.58 4.02 17.15
C ASP A 172 -13.73 3.03 15.97
N PRO A 173 -14.64 2.05 16.05
CA PRO A 173 -14.86 1.09 14.96
C PRO A 173 -15.48 1.73 13.70
N ASP A 174 -16.03 2.92 13.83
CA ASP A 174 -16.61 3.68 12.72
C ASP A 174 -15.68 4.79 12.21
N GLN A 175 -14.46 4.90 12.76
CA GLN A 175 -13.46 5.83 12.22
C GLN A 175 -13.02 5.45 10.80
N MET A 176 -12.46 6.43 10.11
CA MET A 176 -11.94 6.27 8.75
C MET A 176 -10.93 5.12 8.65
N TYR A 177 -11.13 4.24 7.67
CA TYR A 177 -10.31 3.04 7.45
C TYR A 177 -10.17 2.09 8.64
N SER A 178 -11.17 2.07 9.54
CA SER A 178 -11.27 0.99 10.54
C SER A 178 -11.49 -0.35 9.87
N ASP A 179 -11.22 -1.42 10.59
CA ASP A 179 -11.39 -2.80 10.12
C ASP A 179 -12.80 -3.05 9.56
N LYS A 180 -13.83 -2.61 10.31
CA LYS A 180 -15.22 -2.69 9.90
C LYS A 180 -15.50 -1.88 8.62
N GLN A 181 -15.01 -0.65 8.54
CA GLN A 181 -15.27 0.22 7.40
C GLN A 181 -14.64 -0.31 6.11
N ILE A 182 -13.38 -0.75 6.18
CA ILE A 182 -12.67 -1.34 5.04
C ILE A 182 -13.36 -2.61 4.55
N LYS A 183 -13.81 -3.48 5.46
CA LYS A 183 -14.38 -4.79 5.11
C LYS A 183 -15.82 -4.74 4.65
N GLU A 184 -16.61 -3.79 5.17
CA GLU A 184 -18.05 -3.79 4.96
C GLU A 184 -18.57 -2.64 4.08
N LYS A 185 -17.91 -1.49 4.08
CA LYS A 185 -18.54 -0.25 3.60
C LYS A 185 -17.92 0.37 2.37
N TYR A 186 -16.58 0.39 2.26
CA TYR A 186 -15.94 1.23 1.26
C TYR A 186 -15.93 0.64 -0.14
N PRO A 187 -16.32 1.43 -1.14
CA PRO A 187 -16.16 1.04 -2.53
C PRO A 187 -14.69 0.68 -2.82
N THR A 188 -14.48 -0.49 -3.36
CA THR A 188 -13.14 -1.04 -3.61
C THR A 188 -13.06 -1.56 -5.02
N PHE A 189 -11.99 -1.24 -5.74
CA PHE A 189 -11.76 -1.71 -7.10
C PHE A 189 -10.34 -2.22 -7.31
N ILE A 190 -10.21 -3.21 -8.17
CA ILE A 190 -8.95 -3.88 -8.50
C ILE A 190 -8.66 -3.63 -9.96
N THR A 191 -7.47 -3.15 -10.26
CA THR A 191 -6.99 -2.86 -11.62
C THR A 191 -6.37 -4.09 -12.28
N ALA A 192 -6.22 -4.08 -13.60
CA ALA A 192 -5.67 -5.22 -14.35
C ALA A 192 -4.21 -5.56 -13.96
N ASP A 193 -3.45 -4.59 -13.46
CA ASP A 193 -2.09 -4.80 -12.93
C ASP A 193 -2.07 -5.26 -11.46
N GLY A 194 -3.25 -5.50 -10.87
CA GLY A 194 -3.41 -6.08 -9.53
C GLY A 194 -3.34 -5.07 -8.38
N VAL A 195 -3.28 -3.78 -8.67
CA VAL A 195 -3.38 -2.74 -7.63
C VAL A 195 -4.82 -2.62 -7.15
N LEU A 196 -4.99 -2.52 -5.84
CA LEU A 196 -6.29 -2.34 -5.23
C LEU A 196 -6.42 -0.91 -4.72
N TYR A 197 -7.56 -0.31 -4.99
CA TYR A 197 -7.95 0.99 -4.45
C TYR A 197 -9.25 0.87 -3.68
N SER A 198 -9.29 1.47 -2.50
CA SER A 198 -10.51 1.59 -1.70
C SER A 198 -10.74 3.07 -1.39
N ARG A 199 -11.98 3.53 -1.59
CA ARG A 199 -12.31 4.93 -1.37
C ARG A 199 -13.04 5.11 -0.04
N TYR A 200 -12.65 6.12 0.73
CA TYR A 200 -13.34 6.50 1.96
C TYR A 200 -14.78 6.93 1.67
N ALA A 201 -15.71 6.42 2.46
CA ALA A 201 -17.15 6.67 2.37
C ALA A 201 -17.79 6.18 1.05
N ALA A 202 -19.08 6.48 0.86
CA ALA A 202 -19.83 6.12 -0.33
C ALA A 202 -19.32 6.83 -1.60
N MET A 203 -19.84 6.46 -2.78
CA MET A 203 -19.38 6.97 -4.09
C MET A 203 -19.41 8.50 -4.22
N ASP A 204 -20.34 9.16 -3.52
CA ASP A 204 -20.52 10.60 -3.46
C ASP A 204 -19.74 11.27 -2.31
N GLY A 205 -18.92 10.49 -1.58
CA GLY A 205 -18.21 10.95 -0.40
C GLY A 205 -16.89 11.67 -0.69
N SER A 206 -15.98 11.54 0.23
CA SER A 206 -14.72 12.30 0.36
C SER A 206 -13.60 11.84 -0.58
N PRO A 207 -12.71 12.69 -1.06
CA PRO A 207 -11.58 12.34 -1.93
C PRO A 207 -10.39 11.73 -1.16
N TYR A 208 -10.66 10.79 -0.27
CA TYR A 208 -9.68 9.92 0.37
C TYR A 208 -9.63 8.56 -0.29
N PHE A 209 -8.42 8.06 -0.49
CA PHE A 209 -8.18 6.75 -1.07
C PHE A 209 -7.16 5.95 -0.24
N MET A 210 -7.40 4.66 -0.14
CA MET A 210 -6.43 3.65 0.22
C MET A 210 -5.95 2.98 -1.07
N MET A 211 -4.67 2.71 -1.15
CA MET A 211 -4.05 1.98 -2.25
C MET A 211 -3.24 0.82 -1.68
N ASP A 212 -3.50 -0.39 -2.15
CA ASP A 212 -2.65 -1.55 -1.94
C ASP A 212 -1.96 -1.86 -3.27
N VAL A 213 -0.63 -1.77 -3.28
CA VAL A 213 0.18 -1.76 -4.51
C VAL A 213 0.34 -3.14 -5.14
N ASN A 214 0.01 -4.21 -4.43
CA ASN A 214 0.10 -5.59 -4.89
C ASN A 214 -1.17 -6.42 -4.61
N GLY A 215 -2.22 -5.77 -4.11
CA GLY A 215 -3.52 -6.35 -3.84
C GLY A 215 -3.44 -7.52 -2.85
N HIS A 216 -4.06 -8.65 -3.19
CA HIS A 216 -4.16 -9.80 -2.28
C HIS A 216 -2.83 -10.50 -1.94
N LYS A 217 -1.71 -10.13 -2.57
CA LYS A 217 -0.42 -10.83 -2.39
C LYS A 217 0.24 -10.59 -1.03
N GLY A 218 -0.20 -9.55 -0.34
CA GLY A 218 0.37 -9.21 0.97
C GLY A 218 1.81 -8.66 0.92
N PRO A 219 2.28 -8.15 2.04
CA PRO A 219 1.91 -8.46 3.43
C PRO A 219 0.61 -7.82 3.95
N ASN A 220 -0.10 -6.99 3.18
CA ASN A 220 -1.30 -6.23 3.54
C ASN A 220 -1.10 -5.39 4.80
N LYS A 221 0.01 -4.64 4.84
CA LYS A 221 0.45 -3.83 5.98
C LYS A 221 0.57 -2.36 5.64
N TRP A 222 0.12 -1.54 6.55
CA TRP A 222 0.21 -0.07 6.41
C TRP A 222 1.66 0.41 6.42
N GLY A 223 2.03 1.11 5.35
CA GLY A 223 3.40 1.59 5.13
C GLY A 223 4.35 0.56 4.50
N TYR A 224 3.86 -0.62 4.11
CA TYR A 224 4.58 -1.60 3.30
C TYR A 224 4.03 -1.67 1.88
N ASP A 225 2.80 -2.12 1.74
CA ASP A 225 2.04 -2.24 0.50
C ASP A 225 0.71 -1.46 0.55
N ILE A 226 0.19 -1.16 1.75
CA ILE A 226 -1.01 -0.36 1.92
C ILE A 226 -0.63 1.09 2.30
N PHE A 227 -1.18 2.03 1.53
CA PHE A 227 -0.99 3.46 1.72
C PHE A 227 -2.34 4.18 1.59
N TRP A 228 -2.49 5.30 2.27
CA TRP A 228 -3.66 6.14 2.11
C TRP A 228 -3.28 7.59 1.90
N PHE A 229 -4.12 8.28 1.17
CA PHE A 229 -3.86 9.64 0.74
C PHE A 229 -5.17 10.38 0.46
N MET A 230 -5.07 11.69 0.44
CA MET A 230 -6.15 12.57 0.03
C MET A 230 -5.79 13.32 -1.24
N LEU A 231 -6.80 13.62 -2.05
CA LEU A 231 -6.65 14.50 -3.20
C LEU A 231 -6.82 15.94 -2.74
N ARG A 232 -5.89 16.79 -3.14
CA ARG A 232 -5.92 18.21 -2.86
C ARG A 232 -6.03 18.99 -4.14
N GLY A 233 -6.67 20.17 -4.02
CA GLY A 233 -6.90 21.00 -5.18
C GLY A 233 -7.40 22.40 -4.86
N ASP A 234 -7.86 23.06 -5.89
CA ASP A 234 -8.49 24.37 -5.87
C ASP A 234 -9.57 24.47 -6.95
N GLU A 235 -10.38 25.55 -6.92
CA GLU A 235 -11.51 25.72 -7.84
C GLU A 235 -11.08 25.90 -9.30
N VAL A 236 -9.91 26.44 -9.54
CA VAL A 236 -9.43 26.75 -10.89
C VAL A 236 -8.87 25.51 -11.58
N ASN A 237 -8.07 24.74 -10.84
CA ASN A 237 -7.29 23.63 -11.39
C ASN A 237 -7.87 22.24 -11.05
N GLY A 238 -8.89 22.18 -10.20
CA GLY A 238 -9.44 20.94 -9.69
C GLY A 238 -8.43 20.18 -8.83
N ILE A 239 -8.26 18.87 -9.09
CA ILE A 239 -7.30 18.03 -8.36
C ILE A 239 -5.90 18.30 -8.85
N THR A 240 -5.06 18.89 -8.00
CA THR A 240 -3.68 19.28 -8.35
C THR A 240 -2.62 18.41 -7.69
N LYS A 241 -2.95 17.75 -6.54
CA LYS A 241 -1.96 17.06 -5.71
C LYS A 241 -2.56 15.84 -5.00
N ILE A 242 -1.77 14.77 -4.95
CA ILE A 242 -1.96 13.65 -4.03
C ILE A 242 -1.19 13.97 -2.74
N SER A 243 -1.88 14.03 -1.62
CA SER A 243 -1.31 14.34 -0.31
C SER A 243 -1.31 13.10 0.58
N PRO A 244 -0.12 12.56 0.92
CA PRO A 244 -0.02 11.39 1.76
C PRO A 244 -0.60 11.61 3.15
N ALA A 245 -1.17 10.56 3.72
CA ALA A 245 -1.49 10.46 5.13
C ALA A 245 -0.67 9.33 5.75
N SER A 246 -0.05 9.57 6.91
CA SER A 246 1.01 8.68 7.43
C SER A 246 0.91 8.35 8.92
N TRP A 247 -0.22 8.65 9.57
CA TRP A 247 -0.35 8.44 11.02
C TRP A 247 -0.58 6.97 11.45
N ALA A 248 -0.87 6.06 10.53
CA ALA A 248 -1.16 4.65 10.81
C ALA A 248 -0.16 3.69 10.15
N ILE A 249 1.13 4.00 10.21
CA ILE A 249 2.19 3.12 9.67
C ILE A 249 2.53 2.03 10.68
N GLU A 250 2.57 0.79 10.25
CA GLU A 250 3.01 -0.35 11.05
C GLU A 250 4.52 -0.33 11.32
N LYS A 251 4.97 -1.05 12.36
CA LYS A 251 6.38 -1.14 12.72
C LYS A 251 7.24 -1.60 11.55
N GLY A 252 8.23 -0.82 11.17
CA GLY A 252 9.12 -1.08 10.04
C GLY A 252 8.59 -0.65 8.68
N GLY A 253 7.37 -0.12 8.61
CA GLY A 253 6.79 0.48 7.40
C GLY A 253 7.42 1.85 7.07
N THR A 254 7.12 2.34 5.89
CA THR A 254 7.69 3.57 5.32
C THR A 254 6.56 4.51 4.87
N THR A 255 6.75 5.82 4.98
CA THR A 255 5.78 6.80 4.48
C THR A 255 5.85 6.95 2.97
N MET A 256 4.72 7.31 2.33
CA MET A 256 4.70 7.66 0.90
C MET A 256 5.73 8.74 0.55
N ASN A 257 5.84 9.79 1.38
CA ASN A 257 6.82 10.87 1.18
C ASN A 257 8.26 10.37 1.18
N ALA A 258 8.62 9.45 2.08
CA ALA A 258 9.95 8.86 2.12
C ALA A 258 10.24 8.03 0.87
N ILE A 259 9.26 7.24 0.39
CA ILE A 259 9.42 6.47 -0.85
C ILE A 259 9.60 7.40 -2.07
N LEU A 260 8.77 8.46 -2.17
CA LEU A 260 8.82 9.41 -3.29
C LEU A 260 10.11 10.25 -3.29
N SER A 261 10.65 10.58 -2.11
CA SER A 261 11.92 11.31 -1.98
C SER A 261 13.16 10.43 -2.07
N GLY A 262 13.01 9.12 -2.24
CA GLY A 262 14.14 8.18 -2.33
C GLY A 262 14.84 7.87 -0.98
N LYS A 263 14.16 8.15 0.15
CA LYS A 263 14.66 7.92 1.51
C LYS A 263 14.22 6.55 2.07
#